data_e0fafa1ddc42d521bd3c885677b1d793
#
_entry.id   e0fafa1ddc42d521bd3c885677b1d793
#
_cell.length_a   1.000
_cell.length_b   1.000
_cell.length_c   1.000
_cell.angle_alpha   90.00
_cell.angle_beta   90.00
_cell.angle_gamma   90.00
#
_symmetry.space_group_name_H-M   'P 1'
#
loop_
_entity.id
_entity.type
_entity.pdbx_description
1 polymer ?
#
loop_
_entity_poly.entity_id
_entity_poly.type
_entity_poly.pdbx_seq_one_letter_code
_entity_poly.pdbx_strand_id
1 'polypeptide(L)'
;DVYKRQASDLTGATIDKNKVLISASEDGGDPVAVGFRAKKSNGKYKYYWLYRVKFGIPATNLATKGDSITFSTPTIEGTILRRNKVDGNGKHPWKAEVTEGDSAVTADTITNWYKEVYEPSYTTAAAE
;
A
#
# COMPACT_ATOMS: atom_id res chain seq x y z
N ASP A 1 17.05 -2.97 -11.42
CA ASP A 1 15.78 -2.36 -11.79
C ASP A 1 14.83 -2.35 -10.60
N VAL A 2 14.38 -1.16 -10.21
CA VAL A 2 13.52 -0.97 -9.03
C VAL A 2 12.18 -1.69 -9.21
N TYR A 3 11.60 -1.63 -10.40
CA TYR A 3 10.32 -2.29 -10.67
C TYR A 3 10.40 -3.80 -10.47
N LYS A 4 11.47 -4.42 -10.96
CA LYS A 4 11.63 -5.88 -10.82
C LYS A 4 11.73 -6.30 -9.37
N ARG A 5 12.46 -5.52 -8.56
CA ARG A 5 12.54 -5.80 -7.12
C ARG A 5 11.20 -5.61 -6.43
N GLN A 6 10.50 -4.53 -6.73
CA GLN A 6 9.17 -4.29 -6.16
C GLN A 6 8.19 -5.40 -6.54
N ALA A 7 8.17 -5.80 -7.81
CA ALA A 7 7.31 -6.88 -8.25
C ALA A 7 7.66 -8.20 -7.55
N SER A 8 8.95 -8.51 -7.42
CA SER A 8 9.40 -9.70 -6.71
C SER A 8 8.94 -9.69 -5.25
N ASP A 9 9.14 -8.58 -4.55
CA ASP A 9 8.81 -8.46 -3.13
C ASP A 9 7.30 -8.50 -2.87
N LEU A 10 6.51 -7.90 -3.75
CA LEU A 10 5.07 -7.77 -3.55
C LEU A 10 4.26 -8.97 -4.06
N THR A 11 4.76 -9.65 -5.07
CA THR A 11 4.01 -10.73 -5.73
C THR A 11 4.57 -12.12 -5.51
N GLY A 12 5.76 -12.21 -4.93
CA GLY A 12 6.44 -13.49 -4.76
C GLY A 12 7.20 -13.96 -6.01
N ALA A 13 7.20 -13.18 -7.08
CA ALA A 13 7.99 -13.48 -8.27
C ALA A 13 9.48 -13.45 -7.94
N THR A 14 10.28 -14.21 -8.68
CA THR A 14 11.72 -14.32 -8.42
C THR A 14 12.52 -13.64 -9.51
N ILE A 15 13.72 -13.20 -9.13
CA ILE A 15 14.71 -12.67 -10.09
C ILE A 15 15.81 -13.70 -10.20
N ASP A 16 16.06 -14.20 -11.41
CA ASP A 16 17.07 -15.22 -11.61
C ASP A 16 18.49 -14.63 -11.63
N LYS A 17 19.50 -15.51 -11.79
CA LYS A 17 20.90 -15.07 -11.77
C LYS A 17 21.23 -14.12 -12.92
N ASN A 18 20.47 -14.12 -14.00
CA ASN A 18 20.64 -13.22 -15.13
C ASN A 18 19.85 -11.94 -15.00
N LYS A 19 19.24 -11.69 -13.82
CA LYS A 19 18.42 -10.50 -13.51
C LYS A 19 17.12 -10.46 -14.30
N VAL A 20 16.61 -11.62 -14.67
CA VAL A 20 15.31 -11.74 -15.32
C VAL A 20 14.24 -11.98 -14.25
N LEU A 21 13.16 -11.21 -14.33
CA LEU A 21 12.00 -11.39 -13.45
C LEU A 21 11.18 -12.59 -13.92
N ILE A 22 11.05 -13.59 -13.06
CA ILE A 22 10.31 -14.81 -13.37
C ILE A 22 9.01 -14.80 -12.55
N SER A 23 7.89 -14.88 -13.25
CA SER A 23 6.56 -14.98 -12.61
C SER A 23 6.02 -16.38 -12.83
N ALA A 24 5.68 -17.06 -11.75
CA ALA A 24 5.15 -18.42 -11.80
C ALA A 24 3.71 -18.43 -11.32
N SER A 25 2.96 -19.46 -11.71
CA SER A 25 1.54 -19.60 -11.32
C SER A 25 1.37 -19.81 -9.81
N GLU A 26 2.41 -20.30 -9.14
CA GLU A 26 2.39 -20.55 -7.70
C GLU A 26 2.78 -19.31 -6.88
N ASP A 27 3.17 -18.21 -7.55
CA ASP A 27 3.61 -17.01 -6.85
C ASP A 27 2.47 -16.39 -6.07
N GLY A 28 2.79 -15.97 -4.86
CA GLY A 28 1.87 -15.22 -4.01
C GLY A 28 2.69 -14.41 -3.03
N GLY A 29 2.52 -13.09 -3.07
CA GLY A 29 3.19 -12.21 -2.13
C GLY A 29 2.56 -12.29 -0.75
N ASP A 30 3.36 -12.06 0.29
CA ASP A 30 2.84 -11.89 1.63
C ASP A 30 2.08 -10.57 1.73
N PRO A 31 1.02 -10.50 2.56
CA PRO A 31 0.33 -9.23 2.78
C PRO A 31 1.27 -8.20 3.39
N VAL A 32 1.14 -6.95 2.94
CA VAL A 32 1.95 -5.82 3.41
C VAL A 32 1.06 -4.65 3.77
N ALA A 33 1.57 -3.74 4.60
CA ALA A 33 0.91 -2.47 4.85
C ALA A 33 1.33 -1.46 3.77
N VAL A 34 0.38 -0.64 3.33
CA VAL A 34 0.64 0.37 2.29
C VAL A 34 0.26 1.74 2.82
N GLY A 35 1.22 2.65 2.82
CA GLY A 35 1.00 4.04 3.18
C GLY A 35 1.09 4.94 1.96
N PHE A 36 0.16 5.88 1.83
CA PHE A 36 0.17 6.84 0.73
C PHE A 36 -0.57 8.11 1.13
N ARG A 37 -0.48 9.12 0.28
CA ARG A 37 -1.20 10.38 0.48
C ARG A 37 -1.86 10.82 -0.82
N ALA A 38 -2.93 11.58 -0.69
CA ALA A 38 -3.62 12.19 -1.82
C ALA A 38 -3.72 13.69 -1.59
N LYS A 39 -3.48 14.47 -2.63
CA LYS A 39 -3.57 15.92 -2.57
C LYS A 39 -5.01 16.37 -2.69
N LYS A 40 -5.43 17.23 -1.78
CA LYS A 40 -6.77 17.83 -1.80
C LYS A 40 -6.77 19.09 -2.65
N SER A 41 -7.97 19.56 -3.01
CA SER A 41 -8.13 20.76 -3.81
C SER A 41 -7.58 22.03 -3.15
N ASN A 42 -7.49 22.05 -1.81
CA ASN A 42 -6.92 23.17 -1.07
C ASN A 42 -5.39 23.14 -0.96
N GLY A 43 -4.72 22.22 -1.65
CA GLY A 43 -3.27 22.07 -1.64
C GLY A 43 -2.72 21.25 -0.47
N LYS A 44 -3.55 20.87 0.46
CA LYS A 44 -3.15 20.01 1.59
C LYS A 44 -3.35 18.54 1.25
N TYR A 45 -2.76 17.67 2.07
CA TYR A 45 -2.79 16.23 1.80
C TYR A 45 -3.69 15.50 2.77
N LYS A 46 -4.24 14.39 2.32
CA LYS A 46 -4.89 13.40 3.14
C LYS A 46 -4.03 12.15 3.13
N TYR A 47 -3.70 11.62 4.30
CA TYR A 47 -2.75 10.54 4.48
C TYR A 47 -3.49 9.28 4.85
N TYR A 48 -3.01 8.14 4.32
CA TYR A 48 -3.67 6.85 4.49
C TYR A 48 -2.67 5.78 4.87
N TRP A 49 -3.16 4.79 5.64
CA TRP A 49 -2.54 3.48 5.78
C TRP A 49 -3.60 2.42 5.47
N LEU A 50 -3.25 1.48 4.58
CA LEU A 50 -4.01 0.25 4.38
C LEU A 50 -3.23 -0.83 5.12
N TYR A 51 -3.82 -1.43 6.14
CA TYR A 51 -3.08 -2.26 7.07
C TYR A 51 -2.66 -3.61 6.50
N ARG A 52 -3.44 -4.14 5.59
CA ARG A 52 -3.15 -5.45 5.02
C ARG A 52 -3.59 -5.48 3.57
N VAL A 53 -2.61 -5.56 2.68
CA VAL A 53 -2.87 -5.59 1.23
C VAL A 53 -2.09 -6.75 0.65
N LYS A 54 -2.78 -7.61 -0.09
CA LYS A 54 -2.15 -8.72 -0.80
C LYS A 54 -2.12 -8.38 -2.28
N PHE A 55 -0.92 -8.34 -2.85
CA PHE A 55 -0.74 -8.01 -4.26
C PHE A 55 -0.73 -9.27 -5.11
N GLY A 56 -1.35 -9.17 -6.29
CA GLY A 56 -1.34 -10.22 -7.29
C GLY A 56 -0.23 -10.02 -8.31
N ILE A 57 -0.16 -10.94 -9.26
CA ILE A 57 0.81 -10.86 -10.34
C ILE A 57 0.46 -9.66 -11.23
N PRO A 58 1.45 -8.80 -11.58
CA PRO A 58 1.18 -7.65 -12.42
C PRO A 58 0.63 -8.03 -13.78
N ALA A 59 -0.40 -7.31 -14.21
CA ALA A 59 -0.92 -7.45 -15.56
C ALA A 59 -0.03 -6.69 -16.54
N THR A 60 0.24 -7.32 -17.68
CA THR A 60 0.97 -6.67 -18.76
C THR A 60 0.04 -6.55 -19.94
N ASN A 61 -0.29 -5.32 -20.33
CA ASN A 61 -1.14 -5.05 -21.48
C ASN A 61 -0.28 -4.53 -22.62
N LEU A 62 -0.29 -5.26 -23.72
CA LEU A 62 0.39 -4.87 -24.94
C LEU A 62 -0.66 -4.73 -26.04
N ALA A 63 -0.70 -3.57 -26.67
CA ALA A 63 -1.58 -3.32 -27.80
C ALA A 63 -0.76 -3.13 -29.06
N THR A 64 -1.04 -3.92 -30.10
CA THR A 64 -0.43 -3.77 -31.41
C THR A 64 -1.42 -3.11 -32.33
N LYS A 65 -1.04 -2.02 -32.96
CA LYS A 65 -1.92 -1.26 -33.84
C LYS A 65 -1.16 -0.86 -35.10
N GLY A 66 -1.39 -1.59 -36.18
CA GLY A 66 -0.64 -1.37 -37.42
C GLY A 66 0.84 -1.67 -37.21
N ASP A 67 1.68 -0.69 -37.53
CA ASP A 67 3.14 -0.82 -37.40
C ASP A 67 3.65 -0.40 -36.02
N SER A 68 2.79 -0.03 -35.09
CA SER A 68 3.22 0.46 -33.78
C SER A 68 2.74 -0.45 -32.66
N ILE A 69 3.54 -0.54 -31.60
CA ILE A 69 3.21 -1.24 -30.38
C ILE A 69 3.06 -0.19 -29.29
N THR A 70 1.89 -0.19 -28.63
CA THR A 70 1.64 0.71 -27.51
C THR A 70 1.77 -0.07 -26.23
N PHE A 71 2.66 0.39 -25.34
CA PHE A 71 2.84 -0.19 -24.02
C PHE A 71 2.03 0.61 -23.02
N SER A 72 1.21 -0.07 -22.23
CA SER A 72 0.55 0.57 -21.11
C SER A 72 1.49 0.61 -19.91
N THR A 73 1.23 1.55 -18.99
CA THR A 73 1.96 1.62 -17.73
C THR A 73 1.72 0.33 -16.95
N PRO A 74 2.79 -0.33 -16.45
CA PRO A 74 2.62 -1.53 -15.63
C PRO A 74 1.83 -1.20 -14.36
N THR A 75 0.87 -2.05 -14.02
CA THR A 75 0.08 -1.91 -12.81
C THR A 75 0.15 -3.18 -11.99
N ILE A 76 0.11 -3.02 -10.67
CA ILE A 76 0.02 -4.13 -9.72
C ILE A 76 -1.29 -3.94 -8.97
N GLU A 77 -2.12 -4.96 -8.99
CA GLU A 77 -3.39 -4.92 -8.28
C GLU A 77 -3.24 -5.53 -6.90
N GLY A 78 -3.86 -4.90 -5.91
CA GLY A 78 -3.85 -5.38 -4.55
C GLY A 78 -5.26 -5.53 -4.02
N THR A 79 -5.46 -6.56 -3.21
CA THR A 79 -6.70 -6.77 -2.49
C THR A 79 -6.54 -6.25 -1.08
N ILE A 80 -7.45 -5.37 -0.66
CA ILE A 80 -7.43 -4.78 0.67
C ILE A 80 -8.14 -5.72 1.63
N LEU A 81 -7.44 -6.10 2.71
CA LEU A 81 -7.94 -7.01 3.72
C LEU A 81 -7.91 -6.33 5.08
N ARG A 82 -8.75 -6.81 5.99
CA ARG A 82 -8.63 -6.38 7.38
C ARG A 82 -7.37 -7.01 7.99
N ARG A 83 -6.73 -6.32 8.91
CA ARG A 83 -5.58 -6.91 9.58
C ARG A 83 -6.03 -7.92 10.64
N ASN A 84 -5.19 -8.88 10.94
CA ASN A 84 -5.51 -9.92 11.93
C ASN A 84 -5.35 -9.42 13.36
N LYS A 85 -4.47 -8.43 13.57
CA LYS A 85 -4.25 -7.85 14.90
C LYS A 85 -5.43 -6.94 15.26
N VAL A 86 -6.00 -7.14 16.44
CA VAL A 86 -7.07 -6.28 16.94
C VAL A 86 -6.51 -4.95 17.44
N ASP A 87 -7.34 -3.91 17.41
CA ASP A 87 -7.00 -2.61 18.00
C ASP A 87 -7.44 -2.56 19.47
N GLY A 88 -7.30 -1.38 20.09
CA GLY A 88 -7.68 -1.19 21.48
C GLY A 88 -9.16 -1.36 21.75
N ASN A 89 -10.01 -1.36 20.72
CA ASN A 89 -11.45 -1.58 20.82
C ASN A 89 -11.85 -3.01 20.46
N GLY A 90 -10.90 -3.92 20.27
CA GLY A 90 -11.17 -5.29 19.89
C GLY A 90 -11.62 -5.48 18.44
N LYS A 91 -11.40 -4.48 17.60
CA LYS A 91 -11.79 -4.53 16.19
C LYS A 91 -10.58 -4.77 15.28
N HIS A 92 -10.86 -5.18 14.06
CA HIS A 92 -9.83 -5.45 13.06
C HIS A 92 -9.82 -4.31 12.04
N PRO A 93 -8.97 -3.29 12.22
CA PRO A 93 -8.94 -2.19 11.26
C PRO A 93 -8.39 -2.63 9.90
N TRP A 94 -8.88 -1.99 8.85
CA TRP A 94 -8.37 -2.22 7.50
C TRP A 94 -7.76 -0.96 6.90
N LYS A 95 -8.12 0.20 7.45
CA LYS A 95 -7.62 1.49 6.94
C LYS A 95 -7.51 2.50 8.09
N ALA A 96 -6.49 3.35 8.02
CA ALA A 96 -6.41 4.56 8.82
C ALA A 96 -6.25 5.74 7.88
N GLU A 97 -6.87 6.87 8.22
CA GLU A 97 -6.72 8.09 7.44
C GLU A 97 -6.67 9.31 8.34
N VAL A 98 -5.92 10.32 7.92
CA VAL A 98 -5.81 11.59 8.62
C VAL A 98 -5.74 12.72 7.61
N THR A 99 -6.37 13.84 7.94
CA THR A 99 -6.43 15.00 7.05
C THR A 99 -5.51 16.10 7.56
N GLU A 100 -4.57 16.52 6.73
CA GLU A 100 -3.73 17.68 7.03
C GLU A 100 -4.58 18.95 7.07
N GLY A 101 -4.35 19.79 8.06
CA GLY A 101 -5.08 21.03 8.23
C GLY A 101 -6.28 20.93 9.17
N ASP A 102 -6.60 19.74 9.64
CA ASP A 102 -7.57 19.58 10.71
C ASP A 102 -6.95 20.06 12.02
N SER A 103 -7.58 21.02 12.67
CA SER A 103 -7.03 21.63 13.90
C SER A 103 -6.94 20.65 15.08
N ALA A 104 -7.68 19.55 15.03
CA ALA A 104 -7.65 18.51 16.05
C ALA A 104 -6.50 17.53 15.84
N VAL A 105 -5.83 17.56 14.69
CA VAL A 105 -4.71 16.68 14.38
C VAL A 105 -3.41 17.38 14.75
N THR A 106 -2.58 16.71 15.55
CA THR A 106 -1.27 17.27 15.93
C THR A 106 -0.30 17.19 14.76
N ALA A 107 0.62 18.16 14.70
CA ALA A 107 1.66 18.19 13.66
C ALA A 107 2.53 16.94 13.70
N ASP A 108 2.77 16.39 14.89
CA ASP A 108 3.58 15.17 15.05
C ASP A 108 2.96 13.96 14.39
N THR A 109 1.64 13.85 14.40
CA THR A 109 0.94 12.75 13.72
C THR A 109 1.27 12.75 12.23
N ILE A 110 1.23 13.91 11.60
CA ILE A 110 1.55 14.03 10.17
C ILE A 110 3.05 13.81 9.93
N THR A 111 3.90 14.42 10.73
CA THR A 111 5.37 14.33 10.58
C THR A 111 5.84 12.88 10.69
N ASN A 112 5.23 12.10 11.56
CA ASN A 112 5.65 10.74 11.85
C ASN A 112 4.87 9.67 11.07
N TRP A 113 3.95 10.09 10.19
CA TRP A 113 3.02 9.17 9.54
C TRP A 113 3.70 8.00 8.82
N TYR A 114 4.81 8.27 8.12
CA TYR A 114 5.51 7.24 7.35
C TYR A 114 6.71 6.62 8.07
N LYS A 115 6.98 7.01 9.29
CA LYS A 115 8.10 6.42 10.04
C LYS A 115 7.83 4.98 10.43
N GLU A 116 6.57 4.67 10.69
CA GLU A 116 6.10 3.31 10.97
C GLU A 116 4.61 3.26 10.65
N VAL A 117 4.06 2.05 10.55
CA VAL A 117 2.63 1.85 10.36
C VAL A 117 1.89 2.41 11.56
N TYR A 118 0.91 3.29 11.30
CA TYR A 118 0.16 3.94 12.36
C TYR A 118 -0.67 2.91 13.14
N GLU A 119 -0.49 2.88 14.47
CA GLU A 119 -1.31 2.07 15.36
C GLU A 119 -2.40 2.94 15.98
N PRO A 120 -3.67 2.50 15.92
CA PRO A 120 -4.74 3.25 16.56
C PRO A 120 -4.48 3.42 18.05
N SER A 121 -4.66 4.65 18.52
CA SER A 121 -4.52 5.00 19.93
C SER A 121 -5.85 5.55 20.41
N TYR A 122 -6.46 4.90 21.38
CA TYR A 122 -7.72 5.32 21.95
C TYR A 122 -7.53 5.82 23.36
N THR A 123 -8.21 6.93 23.66
CA THR A 123 -8.23 7.44 25.02
C THR A 123 -8.97 6.44 25.90
N THR A 124 -8.34 6.00 26.96
CA THR A 124 -8.99 5.15 27.93
C THR A 124 -9.79 6.04 28.88
N ALA A 125 -11.08 6.20 28.56
CA ALA A 125 -11.97 6.97 29.42
C ALA A 125 -12.04 6.37 30.84
N ALA A 126 -11.78 5.08 30.93
CA ALA A 126 -11.74 4.40 32.22
C ALA A 126 -10.57 4.81 33.10
N ALA A 127 -9.62 5.56 32.56
CA ALA A 127 -8.46 6.03 33.34
C ALA A 127 -8.83 7.09 34.40
N GLU A 128 -10.05 7.53 34.39
CA GLU A 128 -10.52 8.51 35.38
C GLU A 128 -10.90 7.90 36.70
#